data_a59c23929e0e1ef956fcce6c9b06592f
#
_entry.id   a59c23929e0e1ef956fcce6c9b06592f
#
_cell.length_a   1.000
_cell.length_b   1.000
_cell.length_c   1.000
_cell.angle_alpha   90.00
_cell.angle_beta   90.00
_cell.angle_gamma   90.00
#
_symmetry.space_group_name_H-M   'P 1'
#
loop_
_entity.id
_entity.type
_entity.pdbx_description
1 polymer ?
#
loop_
_entity_poly.entity_id
_entity_poly.type
_entity_poly.pdbx_seq_one_letter_code
_entity_poly.pdbx_strand_id
1 'polypeptide(L)'
;DVYKRQSSYLDIPFCQEVVCVSSALQDYAPQTDVAIELGGEDAKIIYFTNGIDQRMNGVCAGGTGSFIDQMASLLQTDAGGLNEYAKDYDTIYPIAARCGVFAKTDIQPLINEGATKPNLAASIFQAVVNQTISGLACGKPIRGNVAFLGGPLHFLTELKEAFIRTLNLKDDEIIAPTHSHLFAAVGAALNAKEEVT
;
A
#
# COMPACT_ATOMS: atom_id res chain seq x y z
N ASP A 1 -2.19 18.61 -14.62
CA ASP A 1 -2.90 17.86 -13.59
C ASP A 1 -4.30 17.51 -14.08
N VAL A 2 -4.54 16.24 -14.35
CA VAL A 2 -5.77 15.73 -14.96
C VAL A 2 -6.96 15.96 -14.02
N TYR A 3 -6.78 15.76 -12.73
CA TYR A 3 -7.86 15.88 -11.72
C TYR A 3 -8.35 17.32 -11.54
N LYS A 4 -7.45 18.29 -11.57
CA LYS A 4 -7.82 19.71 -11.56
C LYS A 4 -8.59 20.11 -12.82
N ARG A 5 -8.22 19.55 -13.98
CA ARG A 5 -8.97 19.77 -15.23
C ARG A 5 -10.37 19.15 -15.17
N GLN A 6 -10.51 17.95 -14.61
CA GLN A 6 -11.82 17.30 -14.44
C GLN A 6 -12.71 18.11 -13.49
N SER A 7 -12.18 18.55 -12.35
CA SER A 7 -12.87 19.43 -11.40
C SER A 7 -13.37 20.70 -12.08
N SER A 8 -12.50 21.38 -12.81
CA SER A 8 -12.87 22.60 -13.55
C SER A 8 -13.90 22.36 -14.66
N TYR A 9 -13.83 21.20 -15.35
CA TYR A 9 -14.77 20.84 -16.41
C TYR A 9 -16.16 20.48 -15.86
N LEU A 10 -16.21 19.84 -14.70
CA LEU A 10 -17.44 19.40 -14.05
C LEU A 10 -18.04 20.47 -13.10
N ASP A 11 -17.34 21.60 -12.94
CA ASP A 11 -17.69 22.67 -11.99
C ASP A 11 -17.91 22.13 -10.56
N ILE A 12 -17.00 21.28 -10.11
CA ILE A 12 -17.00 20.69 -8.76
C ILE A 12 -15.69 21.03 -8.04
N PRO A 13 -15.69 21.19 -6.71
CA PRO A 13 -14.48 21.41 -5.93
C PRO A 13 -13.45 20.29 -6.10
N PHE A 14 -12.18 20.64 -6.05
CA PHE A 14 -11.06 19.69 -6.03
C PHE A 14 -10.49 19.59 -4.62
N CYS A 15 -10.56 18.40 -4.03
CA CYS A 15 -9.86 18.08 -2.81
C CYS A 15 -8.64 17.21 -3.09
N GLN A 16 -7.51 17.57 -2.52
CA GLN A 16 -6.29 16.78 -2.66
C GLN A 16 -6.43 15.46 -1.89
N GLU A 17 -6.03 14.35 -2.51
CA GLU A 17 -6.23 13.00 -1.95
C GLU A 17 -5.70 12.83 -0.52
N VAL A 18 -4.51 13.38 -0.22
CA VAL A 18 -3.94 13.35 1.13
C VAL A 18 -4.79 14.07 2.15
N VAL A 19 -5.38 15.21 1.76
CA VAL A 19 -6.31 15.95 2.62
C VAL A 19 -7.53 15.09 2.89
N CYS A 20 -8.09 14.48 1.84
CA CYS A 20 -9.24 13.58 1.97
C CYS A 20 -8.95 12.40 2.91
N VAL A 21 -7.83 11.70 2.69
CA VAL A 21 -7.43 10.56 3.55
C VAL A 21 -7.22 11.02 4.99
N SER A 22 -6.60 12.17 5.19
CA SER A 22 -6.38 12.72 6.54
C SER A 22 -7.70 13.07 7.24
N SER A 23 -8.66 13.69 6.54
CA SER A 23 -9.99 13.98 7.09
C SER A 23 -10.73 12.69 7.47
N ALA A 24 -10.71 11.68 6.59
CA ALA A 24 -11.33 10.39 6.88
C ALA A 24 -10.70 9.70 8.10
N LEU A 25 -9.37 9.76 8.25
CA LEU A 25 -8.68 9.19 9.40
C LEU A 25 -8.99 9.95 10.69
N GLN A 26 -9.07 11.29 10.65
CA GLN A 26 -9.46 12.09 11.79
C GLN A 26 -10.86 11.76 12.33
N ASP A 27 -11.80 11.45 11.42
CA ASP A 27 -13.18 11.11 11.81
C ASP A 27 -13.33 9.65 12.26
N TYR A 28 -12.71 8.70 11.53
CA TYR A 28 -12.97 7.27 11.71
C TYR A 28 -11.87 6.51 12.46
N ALA A 29 -10.67 7.06 12.54
CA ALA A 29 -9.53 6.46 13.23
C ALA A 29 -8.58 7.55 13.80
N PRO A 30 -9.07 8.44 14.69
CA PRO A 30 -8.32 9.59 15.17
C PRO A 30 -7.04 9.22 15.95
N GLN A 31 -6.92 7.99 16.41
CA GLN A 31 -5.75 7.46 17.11
C GLN A 31 -4.59 7.11 16.17
N THR A 32 -4.73 7.29 14.85
CA THR A 32 -3.69 6.93 13.87
C THR A 32 -2.46 7.81 14.00
N ASP A 33 -1.30 7.21 14.22
CA ASP A 33 0.01 7.88 14.21
C ASP A 33 0.63 7.90 12.82
N VAL A 34 0.50 6.79 12.09
CA VAL A 34 1.04 6.62 10.74
C VAL A 34 0.01 5.89 9.86
N ALA A 35 -0.19 6.35 8.63
CA ALA A 35 -0.95 5.61 7.64
C ALA A 35 -0.04 5.14 6.51
N ILE A 36 -0.17 3.86 6.13
CA ILE A 36 0.43 3.27 4.94
C ILE A 36 -0.69 3.03 3.95
N GLU A 37 -0.62 3.69 2.81
CA GLU A 37 -1.59 3.54 1.73
C GLU A 37 -0.92 2.97 0.49
N LEU A 38 -1.45 1.87 -0.02
CA LEU A 38 -1.04 1.29 -1.29
C LEU A 38 -2.18 1.38 -2.28
N GLY A 39 -1.95 2.12 -3.35
CA GLY A 39 -2.83 2.23 -4.51
C GLY A 39 -2.46 1.27 -5.64
N GLY A 40 -3.12 1.43 -6.80
CA GLY A 40 -2.79 0.69 -8.01
C GLY A 40 -1.42 1.05 -8.56
N GLU A 41 -1.07 2.34 -8.57
CA GLU A 41 0.19 2.85 -9.15
C GLU A 41 1.00 3.71 -8.18
N ASP A 42 0.45 4.05 -7.04
CA ASP A 42 1.09 4.88 -6.01
C ASP A 42 1.17 4.17 -4.66
N ALA A 43 2.10 4.60 -3.86
CA ALA A 43 2.28 4.19 -2.47
C ALA A 43 2.59 5.43 -1.64
N LYS A 44 1.99 5.54 -0.46
CA LYS A 44 2.15 6.68 0.44
C LYS A 44 2.37 6.24 1.87
N ILE A 45 3.17 7.01 2.59
CA ILE A 45 3.23 6.97 4.06
C ILE A 45 2.90 8.38 4.56
N ILE A 46 1.92 8.47 5.45
CA ILE A 46 1.47 9.73 6.05
C ILE A 46 1.72 9.62 7.55
N TYR A 47 2.49 10.54 8.10
CA TYR A 47 2.73 10.67 9.55
C TYR A 47 1.88 11.80 10.11
N PHE A 48 1.23 11.57 11.24
CA PHE A 48 0.37 12.55 11.91
C PHE A 48 1.00 13.15 13.17
N THR A 49 2.10 12.57 13.65
CA THR A 49 2.80 13.06 14.83
C THR A 49 3.56 14.36 14.52
N ASN A 50 3.29 15.44 15.25
CA ASN A 50 3.90 16.78 15.05
C ASN A 50 3.55 17.46 13.72
N GLY A 51 2.35 17.25 13.22
CA GLY A 51 1.87 17.74 11.91
C GLY A 51 1.88 16.66 10.84
N ILE A 52 1.31 16.97 9.69
CA ILE A 52 1.21 16.02 8.58
C ILE A 52 2.51 16.04 7.78
N ASP A 53 3.24 14.91 7.78
CA ASP A 53 4.39 14.66 6.90
C ASP A 53 4.03 13.51 5.97
N GLN A 54 3.92 13.82 4.68
CA GLN A 54 3.57 12.85 3.65
C GLN A 54 4.77 12.52 2.78
N ARG A 55 4.90 11.24 2.46
CA ARG A 55 5.88 10.72 1.51
C ARG A 55 5.18 9.80 0.52
N MET A 56 5.48 9.98 -0.74
CA MET A 56 4.88 9.22 -1.83
C MET A 56 5.98 8.73 -2.77
N ASN A 57 5.77 7.57 -3.38
CA ASN A 57 6.67 7.11 -4.45
C ASN A 57 6.64 8.09 -5.62
N GLY A 58 7.77 8.20 -6.32
CA GLY A 58 7.87 9.02 -7.53
C GLY A 58 7.24 8.32 -8.74
N VAL A 59 7.97 8.27 -9.84
CA VAL A 59 7.49 7.74 -11.14
C VAL A 59 7.47 6.20 -11.19
N CYS A 60 8.04 5.51 -10.21
CA CYS A 60 8.20 4.05 -10.23
C CYS A 60 7.04 3.36 -9.52
N ALA A 61 6.34 2.48 -10.22
CA ALA A 61 5.26 1.66 -9.67
C ALA A 61 5.75 0.50 -8.76
N GLY A 62 7.04 0.40 -8.48
CA GLY A 62 7.59 -0.60 -7.56
C GLY A 62 6.95 -0.48 -6.17
N GLY A 63 6.47 -1.59 -5.63
CA GLY A 63 5.78 -1.61 -4.33
C GLY A 63 4.31 -1.20 -4.38
N THR A 64 3.67 -1.19 -5.55
CA THR A 64 2.26 -0.83 -5.74
C THR A 64 1.43 -2.01 -6.27
N GLY A 65 0.11 -1.82 -6.42
CA GLY A 65 -0.78 -2.82 -7.00
C GLY A 65 -0.34 -3.29 -8.39
N SER A 66 0.05 -2.36 -9.26
CA SER A 66 0.57 -2.71 -10.60
C SER A 66 1.81 -3.59 -10.57
N PHE A 67 2.68 -3.42 -9.60
CA PHE A 67 3.82 -4.32 -9.41
C PHE A 67 3.34 -5.72 -9.00
N ILE A 68 2.39 -5.79 -8.08
CA ILE A 68 1.80 -7.08 -7.63
C ILE A 68 1.15 -7.81 -8.80
N ASP A 69 0.36 -7.13 -9.63
CA ASP A 69 -0.30 -7.70 -10.81
C ASP A 69 0.71 -8.22 -11.84
N GLN A 70 1.80 -7.49 -12.08
CA GLN A 70 2.88 -7.94 -12.97
C GLN A 70 3.56 -9.21 -12.44
N MET A 71 3.80 -9.30 -11.14
CA MET A 71 4.43 -10.49 -10.53
C MET A 71 3.46 -11.67 -10.47
N ALA A 72 2.19 -11.43 -10.20
CA ALA A 72 1.14 -12.44 -10.25
C ALA A 72 1.04 -13.06 -11.65
N SER A 73 1.04 -12.21 -12.70
CA SER A 73 1.04 -12.68 -14.10
C SER A 73 2.24 -13.57 -14.44
N LEU A 74 3.42 -13.28 -13.88
CA LEU A 74 4.61 -14.11 -14.05
C LEU A 74 4.44 -15.52 -13.46
N LEU A 75 3.68 -15.62 -12.35
CA LEU A 75 3.33 -16.89 -11.72
C LEU A 75 2.06 -17.53 -12.29
N GLN A 76 1.50 -16.98 -13.39
CA GLN A 76 0.26 -17.43 -14.03
C GLN A 76 -0.93 -17.44 -13.08
N THR A 77 -1.12 -16.33 -12.37
CA THR A 77 -2.21 -16.09 -11.43
C THR A 77 -2.57 -14.59 -11.42
N ASP A 78 -3.52 -14.20 -10.60
CA ASP A 78 -3.86 -12.81 -10.27
C ASP A 78 -3.41 -12.44 -8.84
N ALA A 79 -3.65 -11.20 -8.43
CA ALA A 79 -3.29 -10.74 -7.10
C ALA A 79 -3.97 -11.55 -5.98
N GLY A 80 -5.23 -11.96 -6.18
CA GLY A 80 -5.95 -12.80 -5.23
C GLY A 80 -5.33 -14.19 -5.11
N GLY A 81 -5.01 -14.83 -6.25
CA GLY A 81 -4.32 -16.11 -6.26
C GLY A 81 -2.91 -16.04 -5.68
N LEU A 82 -2.21 -14.91 -5.88
CA LEU A 82 -0.92 -14.66 -5.23
C LEU A 82 -1.07 -14.63 -3.70
N ASN A 83 -2.13 -13.97 -3.22
CA ASN A 83 -2.45 -13.92 -1.78
C ASN A 83 -2.73 -15.33 -1.22
N GLU A 84 -3.50 -16.16 -1.95
CA GLU A 84 -3.76 -17.53 -1.53
C GLU A 84 -2.49 -18.37 -1.47
N TYR A 85 -1.60 -18.27 -2.46
CA TYR A 85 -0.32 -18.97 -2.42
C TYR A 85 0.54 -18.54 -1.22
N ALA A 86 0.55 -17.25 -0.90
CA ALA A 86 1.40 -16.71 0.17
C ALA A 86 1.01 -17.18 1.58
N LYS A 87 -0.11 -17.90 1.75
CA LYS A 87 -0.50 -18.48 3.04
C LYS A 87 0.37 -19.67 3.48
N ASP A 88 0.88 -20.43 2.51
CA ASP A 88 1.54 -21.71 2.74
C ASP A 88 3.06 -21.67 2.48
N TYR A 89 3.69 -20.50 2.65
CA TYR A 89 5.12 -20.37 2.45
C TYR A 89 5.93 -20.91 3.64
N ASP A 90 7.12 -21.39 3.35
CA ASP A 90 8.14 -21.78 4.33
C ASP A 90 9.45 -21.01 4.20
N THR A 91 9.69 -20.38 3.05
CA THR A 91 10.93 -19.64 2.75
C THR A 91 10.63 -18.33 2.01
N ILE A 92 11.35 -17.27 2.39
CA ILE A 92 11.29 -15.97 1.70
C ILE A 92 12.64 -15.72 1.01
N TYR A 93 12.61 -15.52 -0.31
CA TYR A 93 13.78 -15.18 -1.12
C TYR A 93 13.97 -13.67 -1.21
N PRO A 94 15.23 -13.18 -1.30
CA PRO A 94 15.47 -11.77 -1.55
C PRO A 94 15.10 -11.41 -3.00
N ILE A 95 14.12 -10.54 -3.17
CA ILE A 95 13.66 -10.02 -4.46
C ILE A 95 13.75 -8.50 -4.43
N ALA A 96 14.31 -7.89 -5.49
CA ALA A 96 14.39 -6.45 -5.63
C ALA A 96 13.05 -5.88 -6.13
N ALA A 97 12.35 -5.11 -5.29
CA ALA A 97 11.06 -4.51 -5.64
C ALA A 97 11.18 -3.11 -6.30
N ARG A 98 12.39 -2.65 -6.62
CA ARG A 98 12.60 -1.30 -7.17
C ARG A 98 12.00 -1.11 -8.57
N CYS A 99 11.99 -2.16 -9.37
CA CYS A 99 11.47 -2.13 -10.73
C CYS A 99 11.00 -3.54 -11.11
N GLY A 100 9.84 -3.64 -11.77
CA GLY A 100 9.28 -4.91 -12.23
C GLY A 100 10.24 -5.70 -13.15
N VAL A 101 11.12 -5.02 -13.91
CA VAL A 101 12.14 -5.67 -14.74
C VAL A 101 13.17 -6.39 -13.88
N PHE A 102 13.72 -5.73 -12.86
CA PHE A 102 14.70 -6.36 -11.95
C PHE A 102 14.06 -7.46 -11.12
N ALA A 103 12.84 -7.27 -10.63
CA ALA A 103 12.12 -8.32 -9.93
C ALA A 103 11.95 -9.58 -10.79
N LYS A 104 11.65 -9.45 -12.08
CA LYS A 104 11.58 -10.58 -13.02
C LYS A 104 12.92 -11.29 -13.16
N THR A 105 14.04 -10.56 -13.20
CA THR A 105 15.37 -11.16 -13.29
C THR A 105 15.77 -11.91 -12.00
N ASP A 106 15.23 -11.54 -10.86
CA ASP A 106 15.42 -12.24 -9.60
C ASP A 106 14.51 -13.48 -9.49
N ILE A 107 13.26 -13.37 -9.92
CA ILE A 107 12.26 -14.43 -9.82
C ILE A 107 12.49 -15.55 -10.83
N GLN A 108 12.90 -15.25 -12.06
CA GLN A 108 13.01 -16.23 -13.12
C GLN A 108 14.04 -17.35 -12.80
N PRO A 109 15.24 -17.07 -12.26
CA PRO A 109 16.16 -18.11 -11.79
C PRO A 109 15.53 -19.00 -10.72
N LEU A 110 14.84 -18.40 -9.73
CA LEU A 110 14.18 -19.14 -8.66
C LEU A 110 13.12 -20.13 -9.19
N ILE A 111 12.33 -19.70 -10.19
CA ILE A 111 11.38 -20.59 -10.87
C ILE A 111 12.11 -21.75 -11.54
N ASN A 112 13.21 -21.48 -12.25
CA ASN A 112 14.01 -22.50 -12.94
C ASN A 112 14.67 -23.47 -11.96
N GLU A 113 15.01 -23.05 -10.76
CA GLU A 113 15.56 -23.84 -9.67
C GLU A 113 14.49 -24.61 -8.89
N GLY A 114 13.22 -24.46 -9.23
CA GLY A 114 12.11 -25.19 -8.63
C GLY A 114 11.54 -24.56 -7.35
N ALA A 115 11.74 -23.27 -7.12
CA ALA A 115 11.09 -22.56 -6.03
C ALA A 115 9.56 -22.67 -6.13
N THR A 116 8.90 -22.94 -5.01
CA THR A 116 7.47 -23.14 -4.96
C THR A 116 6.69 -21.82 -5.13
N LYS A 117 5.49 -21.88 -5.68
CA LYS A 117 4.62 -20.70 -5.82
C LYS A 117 4.33 -20.02 -4.48
N PRO A 118 4.07 -20.74 -3.37
CA PRO A 118 3.93 -20.14 -2.04
C PRO A 118 5.14 -19.29 -1.63
N ASN A 119 6.34 -19.82 -1.76
CA ASN A 119 7.57 -19.12 -1.41
C ASN A 119 7.80 -17.88 -2.27
N LEU A 120 7.55 -17.99 -3.57
CA LEU A 120 7.67 -16.86 -4.49
C LEU A 120 6.63 -15.77 -4.19
N ALA A 121 5.39 -16.15 -3.89
CA ALA A 121 4.31 -15.21 -3.55
C ALA A 121 4.63 -14.43 -2.26
N ALA A 122 5.03 -15.11 -1.20
CA ALA A 122 5.45 -14.47 0.04
C ALA A 122 6.69 -13.57 -0.17
N SER A 123 7.63 -13.98 -1.02
CA SER A 123 8.82 -13.20 -1.36
C SER A 123 8.47 -11.93 -2.14
N ILE A 124 7.50 -11.97 -3.05
CA ILE A 124 6.99 -10.82 -3.78
C ILE A 124 6.34 -9.84 -2.80
N PHE A 125 5.49 -10.29 -1.89
CA PHE A 125 4.89 -9.42 -0.87
C PHE A 125 5.94 -8.82 0.06
N GLN A 126 6.92 -9.59 0.49
CA GLN A 126 8.04 -9.06 1.29
C GLN A 126 8.84 -8.00 0.52
N ALA A 127 9.02 -8.16 -0.78
CA ALA A 127 9.68 -7.17 -1.61
C ALA A 127 8.89 -5.85 -1.68
N VAL A 128 7.54 -5.91 -1.79
CA VAL A 128 6.65 -4.73 -1.71
C VAL A 128 6.82 -4.01 -0.37
N VAL A 129 6.80 -4.76 0.73
CA VAL A 129 6.99 -4.23 2.08
C VAL A 129 8.33 -3.52 2.21
N ASN A 130 9.41 -4.19 1.81
CA ASN A 130 10.76 -3.64 1.88
C ASN A 130 10.90 -2.36 1.05
N GLN A 131 10.32 -2.33 -0.16
CA GLN A 131 10.34 -1.15 -1.02
C GLN A 131 9.55 0.02 -0.40
N THR A 132 8.38 -0.24 0.17
CA THR A 132 7.56 0.78 0.82
C THR A 132 8.28 1.36 2.04
N ILE A 133 8.81 0.50 2.92
CA ILE A 133 9.49 0.95 4.13
C ILE A 133 10.80 1.67 3.79
N SER A 134 11.68 1.05 3.02
CA SER A 134 12.99 1.65 2.73
C SER A 134 12.91 2.84 1.77
N GLY A 135 12.02 2.77 0.78
CA GLY A 135 11.88 3.78 -0.26
C GLY A 135 11.12 5.03 0.20
N LEU A 136 10.09 4.88 1.04
CA LEU A 136 9.24 5.99 1.46
C LEU A 136 9.57 6.48 2.86
N ALA A 137 9.75 5.60 3.84
CA ALA A 137 10.07 6.05 5.20
C ALA A 137 11.46 6.70 5.29
N CYS A 138 12.41 6.29 4.42
CA CYS A 138 13.75 6.89 4.35
C CYS A 138 14.41 7.05 5.74
N GLY A 139 14.31 6.02 6.58
CA GLY A 139 14.85 6.02 7.93
C GLY A 139 13.96 6.67 9.01
N LYS A 140 12.84 7.33 8.65
CA LYS A 140 11.87 7.80 9.65
C LYS A 140 11.12 6.58 10.22
N PRO A 141 11.09 6.39 11.54
CA PRO A 141 10.46 5.22 12.13
C PRO A 141 8.95 5.22 11.91
N ILE A 142 8.41 4.05 11.56
CA ILE A 142 6.97 3.77 11.53
C ILE A 142 6.64 3.14 12.87
N ARG A 143 5.95 3.84 13.74
CA ARG A 143 5.66 3.43 15.13
C ARG A 143 4.32 3.98 15.58
N GLY A 144 3.76 3.38 16.66
CA GLY A 144 2.46 3.71 17.22
C GLY A 144 1.35 3.03 16.43
N ASN A 145 0.20 3.64 16.37
CA ASN A 145 -0.98 3.11 15.71
C ASN A 145 -0.86 3.28 14.19
N VAL A 146 -0.74 2.16 13.46
CA VAL A 146 -0.51 2.15 12.01
C VAL A 146 -1.79 1.78 11.28
N ALA A 147 -2.30 2.71 10.47
CA ALA A 147 -3.45 2.46 9.60
C ALA A 147 -3.03 1.90 8.24
N PHE A 148 -3.67 0.81 7.82
CA PHE A 148 -3.47 0.17 6.53
C PHE A 148 -4.60 0.52 5.57
N LEU A 149 -4.29 1.25 4.49
CA LEU A 149 -5.24 1.83 3.55
C LEU A 149 -4.94 1.42 2.10
N GLY A 150 -5.94 1.60 1.24
CA GLY A 150 -5.84 1.30 -0.18
C GLY A 150 -6.21 -0.15 -0.54
N GLY A 151 -6.48 -0.37 -1.82
CA GLY A 151 -6.96 -1.66 -2.34
C GLY A 151 -6.04 -2.85 -2.01
N PRO A 152 -4.74 -2.79 -2.33
CA PRO A 152 -3.82 -3.88 -2.02
C PRO A 152 -3.82 -4.29 -0.54
N LEU A 153 -3.80 -3.35 0.40
CA LEU A 153 -3.79 -3.66 1.84
C LEU A 153 -5.16 -4.05 2.39
N HIS A 154 -6.24 -3.71 1.66
CA HIS A 154 -7.58 -4.13 2.02
C HIS A 154 -7.88 -5.58 1.60
N PHE A 155 -7.51 -5.95 0.37
CA PHE A 155 -7.88 -7.24 -0.22
C PHE A 155 -6.83 -8.33 -0.04
N LEU A 156 -5.54 -7.98 0.10
CA LEU A 156 -4.44 -8.93 0.21
C LEU A 156 -3.98 -9.05 1.67
N THR A 157 -4.58 -10.00 2.37
CA THR A 157 -4.33 -10.22 3.81
C THR A 157 -2.87 -10.56 4.07
N GLU A 158 -2.25 -11.40 3.23
CA GLU A 158 -0.86 -11.84 3.41
C GLU A 158 0.14 -10.70 3.16
N LEU A 159 -0.21 -9.74 2.29
CA LEU A 159 0.57 -8.50 2.13
C LEU A 159 0.53 -7.66 3.41
N LYS A 160 -0.66 -7.48 3.98
CA LYS A 160 -0.82 -6.74 5.24
C LYS A 160 -0.08 -7.44 6.38
N GLU A 161 -0.18 -8.76 6.50
CA GLU A 161 0.56 -9.55 7.49
C GLU A 161 2.07 -9.43 7.32
N ALA A 162 2.57 -9.33 6.07
CA ALA A 162 3.99 -9.08 5.82
C ALA A 162 4.45 -7.70 6.34
N PHE A 163 3.61 -6.65 6.25
CA PHE A 163 3.88 -5.36 6.88
C PHE A 163 3.89 -5.46 8.40
N ILE A 164 2.86 -6.07 9.00
CA ILE A 164 2.72 -6.25 10.45
C ILE A 164 3.96 -6.94 11.02
N ARG A 165 4.36 -8.05 10.41
CA ARG A 165 5.54 -8.83 10.79
C ARG A 165 6.83 -8.02 10.65
N THR A 166 7.01 -7.31 9.52
CA THR A 166 8.25 -6.55 9.25
C THR A 166 8.40 -5.35 10.17
N LEU A 167 7.30 -4.68 10.49
CA LEU A 167 7.26 -3.54 11.41
C LEU A 167 7.20 -3.97 12.88
N ASN A 168 7.01 -5.27 13.13
CA ASN A 168 6.84 -5.86 14.48
C ASN A 168 5.73 -5.16 15.28
N LEU A 169 4.57 -4.94 14.62
CA LEU A 169 3.41 -4.30 15.24
C LEU A 169 2.67 -5.27 16.15
N LYS A 170 2.15 -4.76 17.25
CA LYS A 170 1.23 -5.50 18.12
C LYS A 170 -0.21 -5.33 17.64
N ASP A 171 -1.09 -6.21 18.09
CA ASP A 171 -2.51 -6.21 17.69
C ASP A 171 -3.22 -4.88 18.00
N ASP A 172 -2.86 -4.23 19.10
CA ASP A 172 -3.40 -2.93 19.53
C ASP A 172 -2.82 -1.73 18.74
N GLU A 173 -1.75 -1.92 17.99
CA GLU A 173 -1.13 -0.91 17.11
C GLU A 173 -1.66 -0.97 15.67
N ILE A 174 -2.51 -1.96 15.34
CA ILE A 174 -3.00 -2.18 13.99
C ILE A 174 -4.37 -1.52 13.80
N ILE A 175 -4.46 -0.63 12.81
CA ILE A 175 -5.72 -0.02 12.38
C ILE A 175 -6.05 -0.49 10.95
N ALA A 176 -7.10 -1.30 10.82
CA ALA A 176 -7.58 -1.80 9.54
C ALA A 176 -9.08 -1.50 9.39
N PRO A 177 -9.45 -0.28 8.96
CA PRO A 177 -10.85 0.11 8.82
C PRO A 177 -11.58 -0.76 7.77
N THR A 178 -12.86 -1.05 8.02
CA THR A 178 -13.67 -1.93 7.15
C THR A 178 -13.69 -1.51 5.69
N HIS A 179 -13.65 -0.20 5.41
CA HIS A 179 -13.64 0.36 4.06
C HIS A 179 -12.34 1.08 3.73
N SER A 180 -11.21 0.56 4.20
CA SER A 180 -9.89 1.17 4.06
C SER A 180 -9.50 1.52 2.62
N HIS A 181 -10.03 0.81 1.63
CA HIS A 181 -9.82 1.07 0.19
C HIS A 181 -10.61 2.29 -0.35
N LEU A 182 -11.56 2.83 0.42
CA LEU A 182 -12.41 3.96 0.03
C LEU A 182 -12.10 5.25 0.81
N PHE A 183 -11.07 5.28 1.64
CA PHE A 183 -10.80 6.40 2.55
C PHE A 183 -10.60 7.74 1.82
N ALA A 184 -9.98 7.75 0.66
CA ALA A 184 -9.88 8.97 -0.16
C ALA A 184 -11.28 9.49 -0.59
N ALA A 185 -12.17 8.59 -1.01
CA ALA A 185 -13.54 8.96 -1.40
C ALA A 185 -14.39 9.40 -0.20
N VAL A 186 -14.25 8.71 0.94
CA VAL A 186 -14.92 9.08 2.19
C VAL A 186 -14.49 10.47 2.63
N GLY A 187 -13.19 10.75 2.65
CA GLY A 187 -12.67 12.06 3.02
C GLY A 187 -13.08 13.17 2.05
N ALA A 188 -13.16 12.88 0.74
CA ALA A 188 -13.68 13.83 -0.23
C ALA A 188 -15.15 14.19 0.07
N ALA A 189 -15.98 13.20 0.43
CA ALA A 189 -17.37 13.44 0.82
C ALA A 189 -17.49 14.25 2.11
N LEU A 190 -16.62 14.03 3.10
CA LEU A 190 -16.57 14.81 4.35
C LEU A 190 -16.23 16.28 4.05
N ASN A 191 -15.17 16.53 3.28
CA ASN A 191 -14.74 17.88 2.93
C ASN A 191 -15.80 18.63 2.10
N ALA A 192 -16.49 17.95 1.18
CA ALA A 192 -17.58 18.55 0.40
C ALA A 192 -18.78 19.00 1.28
N LYS A 193 -19.02 18.32 2.41
CA LYS A 193 -20.07 18.68 3.35
C LYS A 193 -19.74 19.96 4.13
N GLU A 194 -18.47 20.17 4.45
CA GLU A 194 -18.03 21.37 5.18
C GLU A 194 -18.09 22.65 4.32
N GLU A 195 -17.91 22.55 2.99
CA GLU A 195 -18.02 23.69 2.08
C GLU A 195 -19.46 24.18 1.84
N VAL A 196 -20.47 23.36 2.18
CA VAL A 196 -21.90 23.67 1.98
C VAL A 196 -22.54 24.29 3.25
N THR A 197 -21.85 24.31 4.38
CA THR A 197 -22.30 24.92 5.65
C THR A 197 -21.67 26.27 5.88
#